data_e6ad0380baa707206d9c3d3c2ec23b09
#
_entry.id   e6ad0380baa707206d9c3d3c2ec23b09
#
_cell.length_a   1.000
_cell.length_b   1.000
_cell.length_c   1.000
_cell.angle_alpha   90.00
_cell.angle_beta   90.00
_cell.angle_gamma   90.00
#
_symmetry.space_group_name_H-M   'P 1'
#
loop_
_entity.id
_entity.type
_entity.pdbx_description
1 polymer ?
#
loop_
_entity_poly.entity_id
_entity_poly.type
_entity_poly.pdbx_seq_one_letter_code
_entity_poly.pdbx_strand_id
1 'polypeptide(L)'
;MFTDIHSHILYGIDDGPESFEKSVELLKAAVRDGTEKLIATPHFYPTRHSLSERVKLAKDRYLELQDFILKNDIPVSLLSGFEVRFFDGISRIDSLDKLCVNGSKVLLLELEPSAFTEKQVDEILDICYGGYTVVLVHIERYTKISGFKQIKRIIAEGDVLAQCNASSFLSGAFSRAAFKLLKENLVSIIASDMHSLDLRPSNLKNAYEVIEKKFGTKTKKLLMHNAEELFGECL
;
A
#
# COMPACT_ATOMS: atom_id res chain seq x y z
N MET A 1 -15.75 -0.05 -9.55
CA MET A 1 -15.54 0.39 -8.17
C MET A 1 -14.26 -0.23 -7.68
N PHE A 2 -13.35 0.55 -7.09
CA PHE A 2 -12.01 0.09 -6.73
C PHE A 2 -11.74 0.31 -5.25
N THR A 3 -10.98 -0.61 -4.67
CA THR A 3 -10.37 -0.50 -3.34
C THR A 3 -8.89 -0.19 -3.52
N ASP A 4 -8.43 0.91 -2.95
CA ASP A 4 -7.04 1.34 -2.96
C ASP A 4 -6.44 1.23 -1.57
N ILE A 5 -5.53 0.30 -1.39
CA ILE A 5 -4.98 -0.04 -0.07
C ILE A 5 -3.71 0.73 0.28
N HIS A 6 -3.20 1.58 -0.62
CA HIS A 6 -1.92 2.27 -0.44
C HIS A 6 -1.96 3.66 -1.08
N SER A 7 -1.98 4.70 -0.26
CA SER A 7 -2.01 6.09 -0.71
C SER A 7 -1.39 7.06 0.29
N HIS A 8 -0.73 8.10 -0.20
CA HIS A 8 -0.15 9.17 0.61
C HIS A 8 -1.05 10.42 0.60
N ILE A 9 -2.35 10.21 0.83
CA ILE A 9 -3.34 11.26 0.69
C ILE A 9 -3.38 12.28 1.85
N LEU A 10 -2.81 11.94 3.02
CA LEU A 10 -2.80 12.81 4.18
C LEU A 10 -1.76 13.92 4.03
N TYR A 11 -2.21 15.18 4.08
CA TYR A 11 -1.35 16.34 3.82
C TYR A 11 -0.32 16.63 4.92
N GLY A 12 0.84 17.15 4.52
CA GLY A 12 1.87 17.68 5.42
C GLY A 12 2.48 16.63 6.36
N ILE A 13 2.45 15.35 5.95
CA ILE A 13 3.05 14.24 6.71
C ILE A 13 4.33 13.76 6.04
N ASP A 14 4.29 13.50 4.74
CA ASP A 14 5.39 12.95 3.95
C ASP A 14 5.51 13.67 2.60
N ASP A 15 5.93 12.98 1.54
CA ASP A 15 6.03 13.49 0.18
C ASP A 15 4.70 13.48 -0.60
N GLY A 16 3.58 13.28 0.09
CA GLY A 16 2.23 13.46 -0.42
C GLY A 16 1.79 14.92 -0.52
N PRO A 17 0.49 15.23 -0.43
CA PRO A 17 -0.04 16.60 -0.54
C PRO A 17 0.56 17.55 0.51
N GLU A 18 0.88 18.77 0.11
CA GLU A 18 1.45 19.78 1.01
C GLU A 18 0.38 20.46 1.88
N SER A 19 -0.88 20.50 1.41
CA SER A 19 -1.98 21.18 2.09
C SER A 19 -3.25 20.35 2.08
N PHE A 20 -4.20 20.73 2.95
CA PHE A 20 -5.52 20.10 3.02
C PHE A 20 -6.28 20.20 1.69
N GLU A 21 -6.21 21.34 0.99
CA GLU A 21 -6.86 21.55 -0.29
C GLU A 21 -6.33 20.57 -1.34
N LYS A 22 -5.01 20.37 -1.40
CA LYS A 22 -4.37 19.38 -2.30
C LYS A 22 -4.75 17.95 -1.95
N SER A 23 -4.90 17.63 -0.66
CA SER A 23 -5.45 16.34 -0.19
C SER A 23 -6.87 16.11 -0.72
N VAL A 24 -7.73 17.12 -0.59
CA VAL A 24 -9.11 17.07 -1.09
C VAL A 24 -9.17 16.95 -2.62
N GLU A 25 -8.32 17.66 -3.34
CA GLU A 25 -8.24 17.54 -4.80
C GLU A 25 -7.83 16.13 -5.23
N LEU A 26 -6.84 15.55 -4.55
CA LEU A 26 -6.37 14.19 -4.81
C LEU A 26 -7.46 13.15 -4.48
N LEU A 27 -8.16 13.30 -3.34
CA LEU A 27 -9.30 12.48 -2.96
C LEU A 27 -10.40 12.49 -4.04
N LYS A 28 -10.81 13.70 -4.46
CA LYS A 28 -11.83 13.85 -5.50
C LYS A 28 -11.41 13.25 -6.83
N ALA A 29 -10.11 13.30 -7.15
CA ALA A 29 -9.57 12.66 -8.36
C ALA A 29 -9.64 11.13 -8.25
N ALA A 30 -9.26 10.54 -7.12
CA ALA A 30 -9.37 9.11 -6.89
C ALA A 30 -10.83 8.62 -6.97
N VAL A 31 -11.78 9.35 -6.39
CA VAL A 31 -13.21 9.04 -6.47
C VAL A 31 -13.71 9.11 -7.92
N ARG A 32 -13.32 10.14 -8.69
CA ARG A 32 -13.66 10.21 -10.12
C ARG A 32 -13.08 9.06 -10.95
N ASP A 33 -11.92 8.53 -10.53
CA ASP A 33 -11.29 7.34 -11.13
C ASP A 33 -11.98 6.03 -10.73
N GLY A 34 -12.94 6.09 -9.81
CA GLY A 34 -13.79 4.97 -9.39
C GLY A 34 -13.36 4.32 -8.07
N THR A 35 -12.52 4.97 -7.26
CA THR A 35 -12.14 4.51 -5.92
C THR A 35 -13.28 4.80 -4.93
N GLU A 36 -13.76 3.76 -4.24
CA GLU A 36 -14.80 3.86 -3.20
C GLU A 36 -14.29 3.47 -1.81
N LYS A 37 -13.17 2.78 -1.74
CA LYS A 37 -12.49 2.40 -0.51
C LYS A 37 -11.03 2.80 -0.62
N LEU A 38 -10.54 3.51 0.37
CA LEU A 38 -9.20 4.10 0.35
C LEU A 38 -8.52 3.93 1.71
N ILE A 39 -7.27 3.47 1.71
CA ILE A 39 -6.43 3.46 2.89
C ILE A 39 -5.35 4.53 2.74
N ALA A 40 -5.32 5.47 3.67
CA ALA A 40 -4.24 6.43 3.81
C ALA A 40 -3.08 5.79 4.57
N THR A 41 -1.92 5.71 3.93
CA THR A 41 -0.73 5.00 4.43
C THR A 41 0.52 5.88 4.37
N PRO A 42 0.56 7.02 5.07
CA PRO A 42 1.74 7.86 5.06
C PRO A 42 2.97 7.10 5.56
N HIS A 43 4.15 7.50 5.10
CA HIS A 43 5.41 6.88 5.50
C HIS A 43 5.66 6.93 7.00
N PHE A 44 6.13 5.81 7.55
CA PHE A 44 6.76 5.74 8.87
C PHE A 44 8.22 5.28 8.74
N TYR A 45 9.15 6.19 9.04
CA TYR A 45 10.59 5.92 9.07
C TYR A 45 11.08 5.92 10.52
N PRO A 46 11.41 4.78 11.12
CA PRO A 46 11.73 4.67 12.56
C PRO A 46 12.97 5.48 12.97
N THR A 47 13.88 5.74 12.03
CA THR A 47 15.08 6.56 12.25
C THR A 47 14.81 8.08 12.24
N ARG A 48 13.62 8.50 11.78
CA ARG A 48 13.27 9.91 11.59
C ARG A 48 12.06 10.34 12.41
N HIS A 49 11.22 9.38 12.81
CA HIS A 49 9.93 9.66 13.41
C HIS A 49 9.83 9.05 14.80
N SER A 50 9.36 9.84 15.78
CA SER A 50 8.79 9.31 17.00
C SER A 50 7.47 8.62 16.69
N LEU A 51 7.26 7.38 17.17
CA LEU A 51 6.04 6.64 16.93
C LEU A 51 4.80 7.41 17.42
N SER A 52 4.86 7.94 18.66
CA SER A 52 3.73 8.65 19.27
C SER A 52 3.35 9.92 18.52
N GLU A 53 4.35 10.71 18.10
CA GLU A 53 4.13 11.95 17.36
C GLU A 53 3.59 11.67 15.95
N ARG A 54 4.13 10.63 15.28
CA ARG A 54 3.70 10.28 13.93
C ARG A 54 2.29 9.73 13.91
N VAL A 55 1.95 8.85 14.85
CA VAL A 55 0.59 8.32 15.01
C VAL A 55 -0.40 9.44 15.31
N LYS A 56 -0.04 10.37 16.22
CA LYS A 56 -0.89 11.53 16.53
C LYS A 56 -1.11 12.39 15.29
N LEU A 57 -0.05 12.75 14.58
CA LEU A 57 -0.15 13.59 13.37
C LEU A 57 -1.02 12.94 12.29
N ALA A 58 -0.79 11.65 12.01
CA ALA A 58 -1.59 10.92 11.02
C ALA A 58 -3.07 10.87 11.41
N LYS A 59 -3.36 10.63 12.70
CA LYS A 59 -4.73 10.64 13.23
C LYS A 59 -5.40 12.01 13.08
N ASP A 60 -4.69 13.09 13.41
CA ASP A 60 -5.24 14.45 13.30
C ASP A 60 -5.62 14.75 11.82
N ARG A 61 -4.73 14.43 10.86
CA ARG A 61 -4.98 14.62 9.42
C ARG A 61 -6.07 13.73 8.87
N TYR A 62 -6.11 12.47 9.32
CA TYR A 62 -7.19 11.54 8.97
C TYR A 62 -8.55 12.08 9.41
N LEU A 63 -8.68 12.55 10.65
CA LEU A 63 -9.95 13.04 11.18
C LEU A 63 -10.44 14.29 10.43
N GLU A 64 -9.54 15.21 10.06
CA GLU A 64 -9.89 16.37 9.25
C GLU A 64 -10.42 15.96 7.86
N LEU A 65 -9.75 15.00 7.18
CA LEU A 65 -10.18 14.53 5.88
C LEU A 65 -11.47 13.71 5.96
N GLN A 66 -11.64 12.90 7.00
CA GLN A 66 -12.85 12.13 7.28
C GLN A 66 -14.07 13.04 7.53
N ASP A 67 -13.90 14.10 8.33
CA ASP A 67 -14.94 15.11 8.57
C ASP A 67 -15.36 15.81 7.26
N PHE A 68 -14.38 16.11 6.40
CA PHE A 68 -14.67 16.68 5.08
C PHE A 68 -15.45 15.72 4.18
N ILE A 69 -15.08 14.43 4.16
CA ILE A 69 -15.78 13.38 3.42
C ILE A 69 -17.25 13.33 3.84
N LEU A 70 -17.49 13.27 5.15
CA LEU A 70 -18.84 13.18 5.72
C LEU A 70 -19.68 14.44 5.44
N LYS A 71 -19.11 15.63 5.62
CA LYS A 71 -19.83 16.91 5.41
C LYS A 71 -20.18 17.19 3.95
N ASN A 72 -19.49 16.58 3.02
CA ASN A 72 -19.69 16.81 1.59
C ASN A 72 -20.25 15.58 0.86
N ASP A 73 -20.73 14.57 1.59
CA ASP A 73 -21.31 13.34 1.04
C ASP A 73 -20.44 12.69 -0.04
N ILE A 74 -19.10 12.67 0.16
CA ILE A 74 -18.19 12.08 -0.81
C ILE A 74 -18.28 10.54 -0.70
N PRO A 75 -18.58 9.83 -1.80
CA PRO A 75 -18.85 8.38 -1.75
C PRO A 75 -17.56 7.56 -1.66
N VAL A 76 -16.83 7.68 -0.55
CA VAL A 76 -15.61 6.93 -0.27
C VAL A 76 -15.52 6.58 1.21
N SER A 77 -15.17 5.33 1.50
CA SER A 77 -14.78 4.88 2.84
C SER A 77 -13.28 5.05 3.01
N LEU A 78 -12.87 5.81 4.02
CA LEU A 78 -11.46 6.08 4.31
C LEU A 78 -11.02 5.33 5.57
N LEU A 79 -9.90 4.61 5.49
CA LEU A 79 -9.15 4.07 6.63
C LEU A 79 -7.76 4.70 6.68
N SER A 80 -7.04 4.51 7.79
CA SER A 80 -5.69 5.01 7.97
C SER A 80 -4.77 3.94 8.56
N GLY A 81 -3.54 3.91 8.11
CA GLY A 81 -2.44 3.08 8.59
C GLY A 81 -1.13 3.75 8.27
N PHE A 82 -0.10 2.96 8.06
CA PHE A 82 1.22 3.45 7.65
C PHE A 82 1.84 2.54 6.59
N GLU A 83 2.59 3.15 5.67
CA GLU A 83 3.64 2.45 4.94
C GLU A 83 4.90 2.47 5.81
N VAL A 84 5.22 1.32 6.39
CA VAL A 84 6.31 1.20 7.38
C VAL A 84 7.59 0.80 6.67
N ARG A 85 8.63 1.63 6.79
CA ARG A 85 9.97 1.23 6.39
C ARG A 85 10.48 0.13 7.31
N PHE A 86 10.92 -0.99 6.73
CA PHE A 86 11.54 -2.07 7.47
C PHE A 86 12.71 -1.57 8.33
N PHE A 87 12.80 -2.07 9.53
CA PHE A 87 13.92 -1.87 10.45
C PHE A 87 14.18 -3.11 11.29
N ASP A 88 15.41 -3.31 11.69
CA ASP A 88 15.79 -4.44 12.53
C ASP A 88 15.03 -4.43 13.86
N GLY A 89 14.40 -5.56 14.19
CA GLY A 89 13.62 -5.71 15.42
C GLY A 89 12.15 -5.30 15.31
N ILE A 90 11.66 -4.98 14.11
CA ILE A 90 10.26 -4.64 13.88
C ILE A 90 9.30 -5.74 14.37
N SER A 91 9.69 -7.02 14.27
CA SER A 91 8.90 -8.17 14.74
C SER A 91 8.71 -8.22 16.26
N ARG A 92 9.50 -7.45 17.01
CA ARG A 92 9.56 -7.48 18.49
C ARG A 92 9.05 -6.21 19.18
N ILE A 93 8.50 -5.26 18.44
CA ILE A 93 7.94 -4.05 19.04
C ILE A 93 6.55 -4.30 19.62
N ASP A 94 6.32 -3.94 20.87
CA ASP A 94 5.05 -4.15 21.61
C ASP A 94 3.85 -3.39 21.03
N SER A 95 4.07 -2.45 20.12
CA SER A 95 3.04 -1.56 19.58
C SER A 95 2.98 -1.59 18.05
N LEU A 96 3.26 -2.75 17.44
CA LEU A 96 3.20 -2.94 15.98
C LEU A 96 1.79 -2.66 15.44
N ASP A 97 0.75 -2.98 16.21
CA ASP A 97 -0.65 -2.68 15.91
C ASP A 97 -0.91 -1.20 15.62
N LYS A 98 -0.18 -0.28 16.25
CA LYS A 98 -0.30 1.17 16.00
C LYS A 98 0.21 1.59 14.61
N LEU A 99 1.00 0.76 13.97
CA LEU A 99 1.51 0.96 12.61
C LEU A 99 0.65 0.24 11.56
N CYS A 100 -0.22 -0.67 12.01
CA CYS A 100 -1.14 -1.40 11.14
C CYS A 100 -2.32 -0.53 10.70
N VAL A 101 -2.99 -0.94 9.64
CA VAL A 101 -4.18 -0.27 9.14
C VAL A 101 -5.30 -0.34 10.17
N ASN A 102 -5.82 0.81 10.56
CA ASN A 102 -6.96 0.95 11.48
C ASN A 102 -6.82 0.17 12.81
N GLY A 103 -5.58 -0.09 13.27
CA GLY A 103 -5.33 -0.90 14.45
C GLY A 103 -5.61 -2.41 14.27
N SER A 104 -5.81 -2.86 13.04
CA SER A 104 -5.92 -4.28 12.68
C SER A 104 -4.58 -5.00 12.79
N LYS A 105 -4.47 -6.19 12.21
CA LYS A 105 -3.20 -6.90 12.06
C LYS A 105 -2.62 -6.84 10.64
N VAL A 106 -3.07 -5.89 9.82
CA VAL A 106 -2.58 -5.68 8.46
C VAL A 106 -1.50 -4.61 8.45
N LEU A 107 -0.27 -5.00 8.11
CA LEU A 107 0.91 -4.16 8.06
C LEU A 107 1.39 -3.97 6.62
N LEU A 108 1.43 -2.73 6.12
CA LEU A 108 2.10 -2.41 4.87
C LEU A 108 3.59 -2.18 5.14
N LEU A 109 4.46 -2.98 4.52
CA LEU A 109 5.89 -3.00 4.78
C LEU A 109 6.68 -2.64 3.52
N GLU A 110 7.46 -1.57 3.61
CA GLU A 110 8.42 -1.16 2.59
C GLU A 110 9.83 -1.61 2.97
N LEU A 111 10.52 -2.30 2.05
CA LEU A 111 11.91 -2.71 2.23
C LEU A 111 12.88 -1.66 1.69
N GLU A 112 14.12 -1.69 2.17
CA GLU A 112 15.19 -0.91 1.56
C GLU A 112 15.44 -1.36 0.10
N PRO A 113 15.81 -0.45 -0.82
CA PRO A 113 16.18 -0.81 -2.19
C PRO A 113 17.58 -1.45 -2.23
N SER A 114 17.78 -2.47 -1.40
CA SER A 114 19.01 -3.27 -1.27
C SER A 114 18.67 -4.75 -1.40
N ALA A 115 19.69 -5.61 -1.54
CA ALA A 115 19.48 -7.04 -1.55
C ALA A 115 18.92 -7.50 -0.19
N PHE A 116 17.87 -8.34 -0.23
CA PHE A 116 17.27 -8.89 0.98
C PHE A 116 18.26 -9.80 1.69
N THR A 117 18.44 -9.60 2.97
CA THR A 117 19.23 -10.48 3.84
C THR A 117 18.33 -11.59 4.39
N GLU A 118 18.90 -12.72 4.76
CA GLU A 118 18.16 -13.79 5.44
C GLU A 118 17.51 -13.27 6.71
N LYS A 119 18.19 -12.41 7.47
CA LYS A 119 17.64 -11.78 8.68
C LYS A 119 16.36 -10.99 8.40
N GLN A 120 16.30 -10.24 7.29
CA GLN A 120 15.08 -9.51 6.92
C GLN A 120 13.94 -10.46 6.56
N VAL A 121 14.26 -11.56 5.87
CA VAL A 121 13.27 -12.59 5.55
C VAL A 121 12.72 -13.21 6.83
N ASP A 122 13.62 -13.62 7.74
CA ASP A 122 13.24 -14.23 9.02
C ASP A 122 12.37 -13.27 9.87
N GLU A 123 12.72 -11.98 9.96
CA GLU A 123 11.89 -11.00 10.67
C GLU A 123 10.50 -10.79 10.04
N ILE A 124 10.39 -10.82 8.71
CA ILE A 124 9.08 -10.76 8.04
C ILE A 124 8.24 -11.99 8.39
N LEU A 125 8.86 -13.18 8.37
CA LEU A 125 8.19 -14.42 8.75
C LEU A 125 7.79 -14.42 10.23
N ASP A 126 8.61 -13.88 11.13
CA ASP A 126 8.30 -13.71 12.55
C ASP A 126 7.06 -12.82 12.76
N ILE A 127 6.91 -11.74 11.97
CA ILE A 127 5.70 -10.90 11.99
C ILE A 127 4.48 -11.74 11.58
N CYS A 128 4.58 -12.51 10.51
CA CYS A 128 3.50 -13.39 10.05
C CYS A 128 3.14 -14.46 11.10
N TYR A 129 4.13 -15.11 11.71
CA TYR A 129 3.91 -16.07 12.81
C TYR A 129 3.31 -15.41 14.06
N GLY A 130 3.53 -14.11 14.26
CA GLY A 130 2.84 -13.29 15.26
C GLY A 130 1.35 -13.04 14.95
N GLY A 131 0.85 -13.56 13.85
CA GLY A 131 -0.54 -13.44 13.40
C GLY A 131 -0.85 -12.13 12.69
N TYR A 132 0.15 -11.48 12.09
CA TYR A 132 -0.02 -10.30 11.25
C TYR A 132 -0.03 -10.68 9.76
N THR A 133 -0.88 -10.05 8.99
CA THR A 133 -0.85 -10.07 7.52
C THR A 133 0.11 -8.99 7.03
N VAL A 134 1.22 -9.39 6.43
CA VAL A 134 2.19 -8.45 5.85
C VAL A 134 1.85 -8.19 4.40
N VAL A 135 1.71 -6.93 4.02
CA VAL A 135 1.65 -6.48 2.62
C VAL A 135 3.00 -5.90 2.24
N LEU A 136 3.80 -6.63 1.46
CA LEU A 136 5.02 -6.07 0.85
C LEU A 136 4.62 -5.12 -0.27
N VAL A 137 4.88 -3.83 -0.08
CA VAL A 137 4.47 -2.80 -1.04
C VAL A 137 5.46 -2.69 -2.19
N HIS A 138 4.93 -2.30 -3.37
CA HIS A 138 5.65 -2.05 -4.63
C HIS A 138 6.79 -3.04 -4.93
N ILE A 139 6.48 -4.35 -4.83
CA ILE A 139 7.47 -5.44 -4.97
C ILE A 139 8.23 -5.43 -6.29
N GLU A 140 7.70 -4.83 -7.33
CA GLU A 140 8.36 -4.69 -8.62
C GLU A 140 9.67 -3.90 -8.54
N ARG A 141 9.81 -3.01 -7.52
CA ARG A 141 11.02 -2.22 -7.29
C ARG A 141 12.20 -3.08 -6.84
N TYR A 142 11.93 -4.20 -6.15
CA TYR A 142 12.97 -5.07 -5.57
C TYR A 142 13.50 -6.13 -6.54
N THR A 143 12.83 -6.37 -7.66
CA THR A 143 13.15 -7.47 -8.59
C THR A 143 14.55 -7.42 -9.17
N LYS A 144 15.11 -6.22 -9.37
CA LYS A 144 16.46 -6.03 -9.91
C LYS A 144 17.56 -6.23 -8.88
N ILE A 145 17.25 -6.10 -7.60
CA ILE A 145 18.20 -6.03 -6.49
C ILE A 145 18.23 -7.35 -5.74
N SER A 146 17.08 -7.81 -5.26
CA SER A 146 16.99 -9.04 -4.46
C SER A 146 16.67 -10.29 -5.28
N GLY A 147 16.24 -10.07 -6.52
CA GLY A 147 15.85 -11.16 -7.42
C GLY A 147 14.51 -11.82 -7.08
N PHE A 148 13.97 -12.50 -8.07
CA PHE A 148 12.69 -13.20 -7.96
C PHE A 148 12.67 -14.34 -6.94
N LYS A 149 13.82 -14.96 -6.67
CA LYS A 149 13.89 -16.13 -5.77
C LYS A 149 13.53 -15.75 -4.33
N GLN A 150 14.05 -14.63 -3.83
CA GLN A 150 13.77 -14.17 -2.47
C GLN A 150 12.31 -13.70 -2.32
N ILE A 151 11.79 -12.98 -3.32
CA ILE A 151 10.38 -12.57 -3.33
C ILE A 151 9.46 -13.80 -3.29
N LYS A 152 9.72 -14.82 -4.11
CA LYS A 152 8.96 -16.08 -4.11
C LYS A 152 9.02 -16.78 -2.76
N ARG A 153 10.19 -16.81 -2.13
CA ARG A 153 10.36 -17.44 -0.83
C ARG A 153 9.49 -16.76 0.23
N ILE A 154 9.57 -15.46 0.35
CA ILE A 154 8.79 -14.69 1.34
C ILE A 154 7.29 -14.91 1.13
N ILE A 155 6.80 -14.83 -0.11
CA ILE A 155 5.39 -15.05 -0.43
C ILE A 155 4.95 -16.49 -0.11
N ALA A 156 5.81 -17.47 -0.37
CA ALA A 156 5.45 -18.90 -0.20
C ALA A 156 5.51 -19.37 1.26
N GLU A 157 6.35 -18.79 2.10
CA GLU A 157 6.61 -19.25 3.47
C GLU A 157 5.79 -18.50 4.52
N GLY A 158 5.17 -17.35 4.19
CA GLY A 158 4.39 -16.52 5.11
C GLY A 158 3.04 -16.10 4.53
N ASP A 159 2.16 -15.58 5.38
CA ASP A 159 0.92 -14.91 4.95
C ASP A 159 1.25 -13.52 4.41
N VAL A 160 2.13 -13.48 3.38
CA VAL A 160 2.63 -12.26 2.78
C VAL A 160 1.88 -11.98 1.50
N LEU A 161 1.20 -10.86 1.46
CA LEU A 161 0.60 -10.32 0.26
C LEU A 161 1.59 -9.40 -0.47
N ALA A 162 1.60 -9.49 -1.78
CA ALA A 162 2.51 -8.73 -2.62
C ALA A 162 1.74 -7.66 -3.40
N GLN A 163 2.01 -6.38 -3.12
CA GLN A 163 1.40 -5.27 -3.82
C GLN A 163 2.33 -4.72 -4.89
N CYS A 164 1.79 -4.47 -6.10
CA CYS A 164 2.43 -3.70 -7.16
C CYS A 164 1.73 -2.35 -7.36
N ASN A 165 2.49 -1.33 -7.76
CA ASN A 165 1.92 -0.03 -8.09
C ASN A 165 1.17 -0.06 -9.42
N ALA A 166 0.00 0.60 -9.47
CA ALA A 166 -0.81 0.75 -10.67
C ALA A 166 -0.03 1.36 -11.84
N SER A 167 0.76 2.40 -11.58
CA SER A 167 1.60 3.06 -12.57
C SER A 167 2.58 2.12 -13.27
N SER A 168 3.04 1.06 -12.58
CA SER A 168 3.97 0.07 -13.14
C SER A 168 3.34 -0.81 -14.24
N PHE A 169 2.01 -0.88 -14.31
CA PHE A 169 1.30 -1.57 -15.40
C PHE A 169 1.03 -0.67 -16.60
N LEU A 170 1.27 0.62 -16.50
CA LEU A 170 1.08 1.57 -17.61
C LEU A 170 2.38 1.79 -18.38
N SER A 171 3.43 2.18 -17.67
CA SER A 171 4.73 2.48 -18.29
C SER A 171 5.84 2.57 -17.22
N GLY A 172 7.06 2.88 -17.64
CA GLY A 172 8.17 3.21 -16.77
C GLY A 172 9.15 2.07 -16.51
N ALA A 173 10.13 2.35 -15.64
CA ALA A 173 11.31 1.49 -15.41
C ALA A 173 10.97 0.12 -14.81
N PHE A 174 9.85 0.00 -14.11
CA PHE A 174 9.42 -1.21 -13.42
C PHE A 174 8.34 -2.01 -14.16
N SER A 175 7.84 -1.50 -15.30
CA SER A 175 6.73 -2.12 -16.03
C SER A 175 7.02 -3.59 -16.42
N ARG A 176 8.23 -3.88 -16.94
CA ARG A 176 8.63 -5.25 -17.27
C ARG A 176 8.59 -6.18 -16.04
N ALA A 177 9.02 -5.68 -14.89
CA ALA A 177 9.03 -6.43 -13.64
C ALA A 177 7.61 -6.70 -13.14
N ALA A 178 6.74 -5.70 -13.12
CA ALA A 178 5.34 -5.82 -12.71
C ALA A 178 4.59 -6.87 -13.56
N PHE A 179 4.70 -6.80 -14.89
CA PHE A 179 4.09 -7.79 -15.78
C PHE A 179 4.67 -9.21 -15.59
N LYS A 180 5.97 -9.32 -15.31
CA LYS A 180 6.58 -10.63 -15.04
C LYS A 180 6.07 -11.21 -13.72
N LEU A 181 6.03 -10.41 -12.65
CA LEU A 181 5.48 -10.82 -11.35
C LEU A 181 4.03 -11.28 -11.48
N LEU A 182 3.20 -10.51 -12.19
CA LEU A 182 1.81 -10.88 -12.40
C LEU A 182 1.66 -12.18 -13.21
N LYS A 183 2.46 -12.37 -14.26
CA LYS A 183 2.48 -13.60 -15.05
C LYS A 183 2.87 -14.84 -14.22
N GLU A 184 3.71 -14.65 -13.21
CA GLU A 184 4.14 -15.71 -12.31
C GLU A 184 3.21 -15.88 -11.09
N ASN A 185 2.05 -15.20 -11.06
CA ASN A 185 1.06 -15.20 -9.97
C ASN A 185 1.66 -14.77 -8.61
N LEU A 186 2.59 -13.83 -8.64
CA LEU A 186 3.25 -13.29 -7.45
C LEU A 186 2.69 -11.94 -7.00
N VAL A 187 1.69 -11.40 -7.69
CA VAL A 187 1.02 -10.15 -7.32
C VAL A 187 -0.33 -10.50 -6.71
N SER A 188 -0.52 -10.11 -5.46
CA SER A 188 -1.78 -10.30 -4.73
C SER A 188 -2.72 -9.13 -4.94
N ILE A 189 -2.20 -7.89 -4.93
CA ILE A 189 -2.98 -6.64 -4.93
C ILE A 189 -2.30 -5.60 -5.80
N ILE A 190 -3.12 -4.70 -6.38
CA ILE A 190 -2.65 -3.49 -7.04
C ILE A 190 -3.18 -2.30 -6.29
N ALA A 191 -2.30 -1.35 -5.98
CA ALA A 191 -2.65 -0.10 -5.33
C ALA A 191 -2.03 1.10 -6.06
N SER A 192 -2.54 2.29 -5.79
CA SER A 192 -2.11 3.48 -6.52
C SER A 192 -0.73 3.96 -6.12
N ASP A 193 -0.43 3.95 -4.83
CA ASP A 193 0.73 4.63 -4.25
C ASP A 193 0.70 6.13 -4.65
N MET A 194 -0.51 6.74 -4.66
CA MET A 194 -0.71 8.09 -5.13
C MET A 194 -0.19 9.14 -4.14
N HIS A 195 0.45 10.20 -4.68
CA HIS A 195 1.02 11.29 -3.89
C HIS A 195 0.58 12.66 -4.41
N SER A 196 0.29 12.77 -5.71
CA SER A 196 -0.06 14.03 -6.35
C SER A 196 -0.87 13.79 -7.61
N LEU A 197 -1.53 14.84 -8.11
CA LEU A 197 -2.33 14.76 -9.34
C LEU A 197 -1.46 14.59 -10.60
N ASP A 198 -0.27 15.20 -10.62
CA ASP A 198 0.55 15.31 -11.81
C ASP A 198 1.58 14.18 -11.92
N LEU A 199 2.37 13.97 -10.86
CA LEU A 199 3.53 13.06 -10.91
C LEU A 199 3.18 11.63 -10.50
N ARG A 200 2.30 11.47 -9.50
CA ARG A 200 1.91 10.16 -8.95
C ARG A 200 0.40 10.11 -8.66
N PRO A 201 -0.45 10.15 -9.72
CA PRO A 201 -1.91 10.03 -9.58
C PRO A 201 -2.35 8.59 -9.27
N SER A 202 -3.65 8.39 -8.98
CA SER A 202 -4.23 7.07 -8.67
C SER A 202 -3.91 6.01 -9.75
N ASN A 203 -4.27 6.25 -11.00
CA ASN A 203 -4.04 5.32 -12.11
C ASN A 203 -4.66 3.92 -11.98
N LEU A 204 -5.45 3.62 -10.95
CA LEU A 204 -6.01 2.28 -10.72
C LEU A 204 -6.88 1.81 -11.87
N LYS A 205 -7.79 2.66 -12.35
CA LYS A 205 -8.68 2.33 -13.47
C LYS A 205 -7.90 1.92 -14.72
N ASN A 206 -6.94 2.76 -15.12
CA ASN A 206 -6.12 2.51 -16.29
C ASN A 206 -5.29 1.22 -16.16
N ALA A 207 -4.73 0.98 -14.97
CA ALA A 207 -3.97 -0.25 -14.70
C ALA A 207 -4.85 -1.50 -14.81
N TYR A 208 -6.04 -1.49 -14.22
CA TYR A 208 -6.98 -2.61 -14.31
C TYR A 208 -7.48 -2.84 -15.73
N GLU A 209 -7.67 -1.80 -16.55
CA GLU A 209 -8.00 -1.94 -17.99
C GLU A 209 -6.88 -2.63 -18.78
N VAL A 210 -5.62 -2.23 -18.52
CA VAL A 210 -4.45 -2.86 -19.15
C VAL A 210 -4.30 -4.33 -18.72
N ILE A 211 -4.50 -4.62 -17.43
CA ILE A 211 -4.43 -5.97 -16.89
C ILE A 211 -5.54 -6.84 -17.49
N GLU A 212 -6.77 -6.34 -17.54
CA GLU A 212 -7.88 -7.06 -18.14
C GLU A 212 -7.60 -7.40 -19.60
N LYS A 213 -7.09 -6.45 -20.36
CA LYS A 213 -6.73 -6.65 -21.78
C LYS A 213 -5.64 -7.70 -21.98
N LYS A 214 -4.64 -7.79 -21.06
CA LYS A 214 -3.48 -8.67 -21.24
C LYS A 214 -3.62 -10.03 -20.54
N PHE A 215 -4.33 -10.09 -19.41
CA PHE A 215 -4.42 -11.29 -18.55
C PHE A 215 -5.85 -11.77 -18.36
N GLY A 216 -6.84 -11.04 -18.89
CA GLY A 216 -8.25 -11.40 -18.83
C GLY A 216 -8.98 -10.94 -17.58
N THR A 217 -10.31 -10.94 -17.68
CA THR A 217 -11.23 -10.47 -16.62
C THR A 217 -11.07 -11.24 -15.31
N LYS A 218 -10.72 -12.54 -15.37
CA LYS A 218 -10.52 -13.36 -14.16
C LYS A 218 -9.38 -12.82 -13.29
N THR A 219 -8.25 -12.47 -13.90
CA THR A 219 -7.10 -11.89 -13.18
C THR A 219 -7.45 -10.55 -12.56
N LYS A 220 -8.09 -9.65 -13.34
CA LYS A 220 -8.55 -8.36 -12.83
C LYS A 220 -9.47 -8.53 -11.61
N LYS A 221 -10.50 -9.40 -11.73
CA LYS A 221 -11.46 -9.65 -10.63
C LYS A 221 -10.78 -10.21 -9.39
N LEU A 222 -9.79 -11.10 -9.53
CA LEU A 222 -9.04 -11.65 -8.40
C LEU A 222 -8.29 -10.56 -7.65
N LEU A 223 -7.54 -9.70 -8.36
CA LEU A 223 -6.79 -8.61 -7.74
C LEU A 223 -7.71 -7.59 -7.05
N MET A 224 -8.85 -7.27 -7.66
CA MET A 224 -9.85 -6.40 -7.04
C MET A 224 -10.47 -7.04 -5.79
N HIS A 225 -10.79 -8.33 -5.84
CA HIS A 225 -11.33 -9.08 -4.71
C HIS A 225 -10.34 -9.11 -3.54
N ASN A 226 -9.07 -9.40 -3.80
CA ASN A 226 -8.06 -9.42 -2.75
C ASN A 226 -7.91 -8.06 -2.05
N ALA A 227 -7.97 -6.96 -2.79
CA ALA A 227 -7.94 -5.62 -2.20
C ALA A 227 -9.18 -5.33 -1.34
N GLU A 228 -10.34 -5.80 -1.78
CA GLU A 228 -11.61 -5.70 -1.07
C GLU A 228 -11.61 -6.49 0.24
N GLU A 229 -11.16 -7.75 0.19
CA GLU A 229 -11.04 -8.61 1.37
C GLU A 229 -10.08 -8.00 2.39
N LEU A 230 -8.89 -7.53 1.95
CA LEU A 230 -7.93 -6.90 2.84
C LEU A 230 -8.50 -5.64 3.51
N PHE A 231 -9.25 -4.82 2.79
CA PHE A 231 -9.95 -3.67 3.38
C PHE A 231 -10.98 -4.12 4.43
N GLY A 232 -11.71 -5.21 4.15
CA GLY A 232 -12.67 -5.81 5.08
C GLY A 232 -12.02 -6.31 6.38
N GLU A 233 -10.82 -6.88 6.30
CA GLU A 233 -10.04 -7.31 7.48
C GLU A 233 -9.61 -6.14 8.39
N CYS A 234 -9.62 -4.91 7.86
CA CYS A 234 -9.23 -3.70 8.58
C CYS A 234 -10.41 -2.96 9.23
N LEU A 235 -11.65 -3.42 9.07
CA LEU A 235 -12.85 -2.80 9.66
C LEU A 235 -13.06 -3.27 11.10
#